data_56e9bdebf4c2f3a544b14d7525fab328
#
_entry.id   56e9bdebf4c2f3a544b14d7525fab328
#
_cell.length_a   1.000
_cell.length_b   1.000
_cell.length_c   1.000
_cell.angle_alpha   90.00
_cell.angle_beta   90.00
_cell.angle_gamma   90.00
#
_symmetry.space_group_name_H-M   'P 1'
#
loop_
_entity.id
_entity.type
_entity.pdbx_description
1 polymer ?
#
loop_
_entity_poly.entity_id
_entity_poly.type
_entity_poly.pdbx_seq_one_letter_code
_entity_poly.pdbx_strand_id
1 'polypeptide(L)'
;FDYGLLNNRLTGSVNYYNSTTSDLLITKVLAPSAGLDDPTLNVGKIRNSGFEIDLKWNETKGEITYGIGMNLSTTKNRVLELANQNQVLYGTGLKYGDAHFPTQTRVGKPIGAYYLYQMDGIFQSEAEVQNHSTTIDGKKVLIQPDAAAGDIRFKDMNGDGQLTEDDMVYS
;
A
#
# COMPACT_ATOMS: atom_id res chain seq x y z
N PHE A 1 -0.24 28.55 -1.99
CA PHE A 1 -0.15 29.59 -3.04
C PHE A 1 -1.51 29.73 -3.71
N ASP A 2 -2.11 30.93 -3.59
CA ASP A 2 -3.39 31.25 -4.21
C ASP A 2 -3.15 32.14 -5.41
N TYR A 3 -3.97 32.02 -6.45
CA TYR A 3 -3.86 32.81 -7.66
C TYR A 3 -5.22 33.16 -8.25
N GLY A 4 -5.25 34.30 -8.92
CA GLY A 4 -6.38 34.77 -9.70
C GLY A 4 -5.88 35.33 -11.03
N LEU A 5 -6.32 34.75 -12.11
CA LEU A 5 -5.92 35.07 -13.48
C LEU A 5 -7.12 35.47 -14.33
N LEU A 6 -6.86 36.15 -15.45
CA LEU A 6 -7.89 36.52 -16.42
C LEU A 6 -9.04 37.32 -15.79
N ASN A 7 -8.71 38.37 -15.02
CA ASN A 7 -9.70 39.17 -14.27
C ASN A 7 -10.54 38.31 -13.30
N ASN A 8 -9.87 37.38 -12.57
CA ASN A 8 -10.48 36.44 -11.65
C ASN A 8 -11.48 35.44 -12.27
N ARG A 9 -11.42 35.27 -13.59
CA ARG A 9 -12.19 34.15 -14.22
C ARG A 9 -11.61 32.81 -13.85
N LEU A 10 -10.29 32.70 -13.79
CA LEU A 10 -9.59 31.51 -13.30
C LEU A 10 -8.99 31.84 -11.93
N THR A 11 -9.48 31.16 -10.91
CA THR A 11 -8.96 31.24 -9.54
C THR A 11 -8.58 29.85 -9.06
N GLY A 12 -7.70 29.79 -8.10
CA GLY A 12 -7.35 28.52 -7.52
C GLY A 12 -6.22 28.61 -6.50
N SER A 13 -5.88 27.46 -5.95
CA SER A 13 -4.78 27.34 -5.01
C SER A 13 -3.95 26.09 -5.30
N VAL A 14 -2.67 26.15 -4.98
CA VAL A 14 -1.75 25.02 -4.97
C VAL A 14 -1.07 24.99 -3.62
N ASN A 15 -1.29 23.92 -2.87
CA ASN A 15 -0.73 23.73 -1.55
C ASN A 15 0.15 22.46 -1.56
N TYR A 16 1.30 22.57 -0.92
CA TYR A 16 2.11 21.43 -0.55
C TYR A 16 2.15 21.34 0.97
N TYR A 17 1.90 20.14 1.49
CA TYR A 17 2.03 19.90 2.92
C TYR A 17 3.02 18.76 3.18
N ASN A 18 3.70 18.86 4.30
CA ASN A 18 4.57 17.83 4.84
C ASN A 18 4.47 17.88 6.37
N SER A 19 3.68 16.99 6.91
CA SER A 19 3.37 16.92 8.34
C SER A 19 3.96 15.66 8.94
N THR A 20 4.55 15.78 10.11
CA THR A 20 5.04 14.64 10.89
C THR A 20 4.31 14.63 12.22
N THR A 21 3.63 13.51 12.47
CA THR A 21 3.00 13.23 13.76
C THR A 21 3.91 12.28 14.53
N SER A 22 4.31 12.69 15.74
CA SER A 22 5.11 11.89 16.66
C SER A 22 4.27 11.47 17.87
N ASP A 23 4.85 10.65 18.71
CA ASP A 23 4.26 10.22 19.97
C ASP A 23 2.93 9.47 19.81
N LEU A 24 2.82 8.69 18.74
CA LEU A 24 1.67 7.82 18.52
C LEU A 24 1.71 6.64 19.50
N LEU A 25 0.55 6.32 20.06
CA LEU A 25 0.38 5.14 20.92
C LEU A 25 0.44 3.87 20.08
N ILE A 26 1.43 3.03 20.37
CA ILE A 26 1.65 1.76 19.69
C ILE A 26 1.81 0.66 20.71
N THR A 27 1.11 -0.46 20.54
CA THR A 27 1.30 -1.66 21.35
C THR A 27 2.61 -2.34 20.95
N LYS A 28 3.52 -2.47 21.91
CA LYS A 28 4.77 -3.20 21.72
C LYS A 28 4.53 -4.68 22.02
N VAL A 29 4.64 -5.51 21.00
CA VAL A 29 4.58 -6.96 21.18
C VAL A 29 5.80 -7.44 21.93
N LEU A 30 5.58 -8.05 23.08
CA LEU A 30 6.62 -8.67 23.89
C LEU A 30 6.82 -10.13 23.51
N ALA A 31 7.99 -10.67 23.81
CA ALA A 31 8.21 -12.10 23.67
C ALA A 31 7.30 -12.86 24.65
N PRO A 32 6.65 -13.95 24.24
CA PRO A 32 5.78 -14.75 25.12
C PRO A 32 6.44 -15.20 26.42
N SER A 33 7.76 -15.32 26.41
CA SER A 33 8.57 -15.66 27.60
C SER A 33 8.61 -14.56 28.66
N ALA A 34 8.19 -13.33 28.35
CA ALA A 34 8.16 -12.22 29.31
C ALA A 34 7.05 -12.37 30.35
N GLY A 35 5.99 -13.15 30.07
CA GLY A 35 4.87 -13.36 30.98
C GLY A 35 4.10 -12.09 31.34
N LEU A 36 4.23 -11.04 30.54
CA LEU A 36 3.60 -9.73 30.74
C LEU A 36 2.70 -9.41 29.54
N ASP A 37 1.67 -8.63 29.79
CA ASP A 37 0.83 -8.08 28.73
C ASP A 37 1.63 -7.07 27.88
N ASP A 38 1.27 -6.97 26.60
CA ASP A 38 1.89 -6.05 25.65
C ASP A 38 1.65 -4.59 26.06
N PRO A 39 2.68 -3.82 26.43
CA PRO A 39 2.51 -2.44 26.83
C PRO A 39 2.21 -1.53 25.64
N THR A 40 1.34 -0.56 25.85
CA THR A 40 1.14 0.54 24.91
C THR A 40 2.17 1.64 25.18
N LEU A 41 2.98 1.96 24.20
CA LEU A 41 4.04 2.94 24.27
C LEU A 41 3.78 4.12 23.32
N ASN A 42 4.24 5.29 23.72
CA ASN A 42 4.10 6.53 22.94
C ASN A 42 5.38 6.75 22.10
N VAL A 43 5.55 5.96 21.06
CA VAL A 43 6.81 5.86 20.31
C VAL A 43 6.64 5.88 18.78
N GLY A 44 5.43 5.98 18.28
CA GLY A 44 5.20 5.97 16.84
C GLY A 44 5.42 7.33 16.19
N LYS A 45 5.96 7.32 14.97
CA LYS A 45 6.14 8.52 14.15
C LYS A 45 5.74 8.27 12.72
N ILE A 46 4.93 9.15 12.17
CA ILE A 46 4.39 9.03 10.82
C ILE A 46 4.54 10.37 10.10
N ARG A 47 4.87 10.31 8.82
CA ARG A 47 4.90 11.46 7.93
C ARG A 47 3.80 11.35 6.89
N ASN A 48 3.07 12.44 6.72
CA ASN A 48 2.12 12.64 5.63
C ASN A 48 2.58 13.82 4.79
N SER A 49 2.66 13.64 3.49
CA SER A 49 3.00 14.73 2.56
C SER A 49 2.16 14.61 1.30
N GLY A 50 1.88 15.74 0.66
CA GLY A 50 1.08 15.72 -0.54
C GLY A 50 0.88 17.09 -1.15
N PHE A 51 0.16 17.09 -2.25
CA PHE A 51 -0.26 18.30 -2.95
C PHE A 51 -1.77 18.37 -2.97
N GLU A 52 -2.28 19.59 -2.84
CA GLU A 52 -3.67 19.92 -3.01
C GLU A 52 -3.76 21.02 -4.05
N ILE A 53 -4.56 20.80 -5.07
CA ILE A 53 -4.78 21.73 -6.17
C ILE A 53 -6.27 21.98 -6.26
N ASP A 54 -6.64 23.24 -6.16
CA ASP A 54 -7.99 23.73 -6.40
C ASP A 54 -7.99 24.65 -7.61
N LEU A 55 -8.91 24.38 -8.54
CA LEU A 55 -9.10 25.18 -9.76
C LEU A 55 -10.56 25.53 -9.89
N LYS A 56 -10.85 26.80 -10.16
CA LYS A 56 -12.20 27.28 -10.38
C LYS A 56 -12.23 28.28 -11.53
N TRP A 57 -13.06 27.98 -12.50
CA TRP A 57 -13.38 28.86 -13.61
C TRP A 57 -14.78 29.45 -13.43
N ASN A 58 -14.90 30.77 -13.53
CA ASN A 58 -16.18 31.46 -13.55
C ASN A 58 -16.24 32.38 -14.77
N GLU A 59 -17.34 32.36 -15.46
CA GLU A 59 -17.57 33.18 -16.65
C GLU A 59 -18.99 33.71 -16.65
N THR A 60 -19.14 34.96 -17.08
CA THR A 60 -20.42 35.59 -17.32
C THR A 60 -20.49 35.99 -18.78
N LYS A 61 -21.46 35.49 -19.50
CA LYS A 61 -21.71 35.82 -20.91
C LYS A 61 -23.17 36.28 -21.09
N GLY A 62 -23.35 37.57 -21.21
CA GLY A 62 -24.68 38.20 -21.22
C GLY A 62 -25.36 38.01 -19.84
N GLU A 63 -26.55 37.44 -19.83
CA GLU A 63 -27.31 37.17 -18.61
C GLU A 63 -26.96 35.83 -17.94
N ILE A 64 -26.10 35.02 -18.57
CA ILE A 64 -25.74 33.67 -18.09
C ILE A 64 -24.42 33.76 -17.35
N THR A 65 -24.41 33.31 -16.09
CA THR A 65 -23.21 33.08 -15.29
C THR A 65 -23.05 31.57 -15.05
N TYR A 66 -21.88 31.03 -15.35
CA TYR A 66 -21.56 29.66 -15.10
C TYR A 66 -20.17 29.51 -14.49
N GLY A 67 -19.96 28.42 -13.76
CA GLY A 67 -18.68 28.09 -13.16
C GLY A 67 -18.43 26.58 -13.18
N ILE A 68 -17.16 26.22 -13.27
CA ILE A 68 -16.67 24.87 -13.14
C ILE A 68 -15.53 24.84 -12.15
N GLY A 69 -15.49 23.85 -11.27
CA GLY A 69 -14.42 23.66 -10.32
C GLY A 69 -13.85 22.24 -10.38
N MET A 70 -12.58 22.11 -10.09
CA MET A 70 -11.87 20.83 -9.98
C MET A 70 -10.94 20.88 -8.78
N ASN A 71 -10.97 19.81 -7.97
CA ASN A 71 -10.07 19.60 -6.85
C ASN A 71 -9.28 18.34 -7.09
N LEU A 72 -7.96 18.41 -6.88
CA LEU A 72 -7.06 17.27 -6.90
C LEU A 72 -6.27 17.27 -5.59
N SER A 73 -6.32 16.14 -4.87
CA SER A 73 -5.49 15.92 -3.68
C SER A 73 -4.69 14.64 -3.82
N THR A 74 -3.42 14.72 -3.47
CA THR A 74 -2.54 13.55 -3.36
C THR A 74 -2.02 13.43 -1.95
N THR A 75 -1.90 12.20 -1.45
CA THR A 75 -1.36 11.93 -0.12
C THR A 75 -0.36 10.79 -0.19
N LYS A 76 0.80 11.02 0.39
CA LYS A 76 1.82 10.00 0.61
C LYS A 76 2.05 9.86 2.10
N ASN A 77 1.71 8.70 2.64
CA ASN A 77 1.93 8.33 4.03
C ASN A 77 3.20 7.49 4.16
N ARG A 78 3.95 7.69 5.24
CA ARG A 78 5.14 6.87 5.54
C ARG A 78 5.35 6.75 7.04
N VAL A 79 5.48 5.54 7.52
CA VAL A 79 5.88 5.25 8.89
C VAL A 79 7.38 5.51 9.03
N LEU A 80 7.76 6.38 9.96
CA LEU A 80 9.15 6.73 10.22
C LEU A 80 9.72 5.91 11.38
N GLU A 81 8.88 5.64 12.40
CA GLU A 81 9.31 4.99 13.63
C GLU A 81 8.16 4.17 14.23
N LEU A 82 8.48 3.01 14.77
CA LEU A 82 7.63 2.15 15.59
C LEU A 82 8.38 1.82 16.88
N ALA A 83 7.72 1.15 17.82
CA ALA A 83 8.33 0.76 19.09
C ALA A 83 9.64 -0.06 18.94
N ASN A 84 9.77 -0.78 17.83
CA ASN A 84 10.96 -1.44 17.37
C ASN A 84 11.07 -1.28 15.85
N GLN A 85 12.25 -0.99 15.30
CA GLN A 85 12.46 -0.79 13.88
C GLN A 85 12.09 -2.01 13.02
N ASN A 86 12.24 -3.20 13.55
CA ASN A 86 11.90 -4.45 12.88
C ASN A 86 10.46 -4.91 13.16
N GLN A 87 9.69 -4.14 13.95
CA GLN A 87 8.31 -4.49 14.26
C GLN A 87 7.44 -4.40 13.02
N VAL A 88 6.60 -5.44 12.85
CA VAL A 88 5.52 -5.45 11.90
C VAL A 88 4.22 -5.47 12.67
N LEU A 89 3.34 -4.52 12.38
CA LEU A 89 1.98 -4.52 12.89
C LEU A 89 1.07 -5.06 11.80
N TYR A 90 0.44 -6.16 12.06
CA TYR A 90 -0.50 -6.80 11.13
C TYR A 90 -1.86 -6.14 11.24
N GLY A 91 -2.56 -6.04 10.10
CA GLY A 91 -3.94 -5.57 10.08
C GLY A 91 -4.86 -6.52 10.86
N THR A 92 -5.98 -6.00 11.33
CA THR A 92 -7.03 -6.80 11.97
C THR A 92 -8.14 -7.08 10.94
N GLY A 93 -8.78 -8.24 11.03
CA GLY A 93 -9.91 -8.60 10.18
C GLY A 93 -9.65 -9.85 9.36
N LEU A 94 -9.90 -9.77 8.04
CA LEU A 94 -9.77 -10.92 7.14
C LEU A 94 -8.32 -11.39 7.05
N LYS A 95 -8.11 -12.68 7.28
CA LYS A 95 -6.86 -13.36 7.00
C LYS A 95 -6.93 -14.00 5.62
N TYR A 96 -5.81 -13.99 4.92
CA TYR A 96 -5.63 -14.78 3.71
C TYR A 96 -4.98 -16.11 4.11
N GLY A 97 -5.70 -17.21 3.95
CA GLY A 97 -5.28 -18.49 4.50
C GLY A 97 -5.21 -18.50 6.04
N ASP A 98 -4.44 -19.42 6.60
CA ASP A 98 -4.40 -19.64 8.06
C ASP A 98 -3.54 -18.63 8.83
N ALA A 99 -2.65 -17.90 8.18
CA ALA A 99 -1.64 -17.10 8.86
C ALA A 99 -1.45 -15.66 8.35
N HIS A 100 -1.91 -15.29 7.15
CA HIS A 100 -1.49 -14.04 6.52
C HIS A 100 -2.57 -12.97 6.57
N PHE A 101 -2.24 -11.83 7.19
CA PHE A 101 -3.04 -10.62 7.08
C PHE A 101 -2.66 -9.88 5.79
N PRO A 102 -3.66 -9.42 5.01
CA PRO A 102 -3.40 -8.74 3.74
C PRO A 102 -2.71 -7.38 3.89
N THR A 103 -2.70 -6.82 5.09
CA THR A 103 -2.13 -5.51 5.36
C THR A 103 -1.12 -5.55 6.48
N GLN A 104 -0.06 -4.77 6.30
CA GLN A 104 1.01 -4.63 7.28
C GLN A 104 1.40 -3.15 7.45
N THR A 105 1.80 -2.81 8.65
CA THR A 105 2.41 -1.51 8.97
C THR A 105 3.83 -1.76 9.46
N ARG A 106 4.82 -1.22 8.75
CA ARG A 106 6.24 -1.28 9.13
C ARG A 106 6.98 -0.01 8.78
N VAL A 107 8.12 0.20 9.43
CA VAL A 107 8.98 1.36 9.16
C VAL A 107 9.35 1.43 7.67
N GLY A 108 9.24 2.60 7.09
CA GLY A 108 9.57 2.88 5.70
C GLY A 108 8.44 2.65 4.70
N LYS A 109 7.32 2.05 5.10
CA LYS A 109 6.14 1.79 4.28
C LYS A 109 4.94 2.63 4.74
N PRO A 110 3.88 2.75 3.94
CA PRO A 110 2.62 3.34 4.39
C PRO A 110 2.00 2.54 5.54
N ILE A 111 1.12 3.20 6.32
CA ILE A 111 0.29 2.51 7.30
C ILE A 111 -0.68 1.60 6.56
N GLY A 112 -0.80 0.35 7.01
CA GLY A 112 -1.75 -0.60 6.45
C GLY A 112 -1.50 -0.90 4.99
N ALA A 113 -0.25 -0.83 4.54
CA ALA A 113 0.12 -1.19 3.17
C ALA A 113 -0.27 -2.64 2.86
N TYR A 114 -0.81 -2.88 1.68
CA TYR A 114 -1.06 -4.24 1.24
C TYR A 114 0.27 -4.98 1.07
N TYR A 115 0.32 -6.19 1.60
CA TYR A 115 1.46 -7.09 1.51
C TYR A 115 0.95 -8.43 1.02
N LEU A 116 1.04 -8.66 -0.29
CA LEU A 116 0.35 -9.74 -0.99
C LEU A 116 1.25 -10.32 -2.09
N TYR A 117 0.93 -11.53 -2.53
CA TYR A 117 1.49 -12.09 -3.75
C TYR A 117 1.12 -11.23 -4.96
N GLN A 118 2.08 -11.03 -5.85
CA GLN A 118 1.83 -10.32 -7.10
C GLN A 118 1.16 -11.24 -8.10
N MET A 119 -0.05 -10.88 -8.51
CA MET A 119 -0.77 -11.57 -9.57
C MET A 119 -0.11 -11.35 -10.93
N ASP A 120 0.03 -12.40 -11.72
CA ASP A 120 0.55 -12.40 -13.10
C ASP A 120 -0.47 -12.91 -14.13
N GLY A 121 -1.72 -12.93 -13.79
CA GLY A 121 -2.81 -13.38 -14.64
C GLY A 121 -3.59 -14.55 -14.06
N ILE A 122 -4.31 -15.24 -14.93
CA ILE A 122 -5.12 -16.42 -14.61
C ILE A 122 -4.69 -17.53 -15.56
N PHE A 123 -4.49 -18.74 -15.06
CA PHE A 123 -4.20 -19.91 -15.89
C PHE A 123 -5.36 -20.20 -16.84
N GLN A 124 -5.07 -20.21 -18.14
CA GLN A 124 -6.09 -20.49 -19.17
C GLN A 124 -6.19 -21.97 -19.48
N SER A 125 -5.20 -22.77 -19.11
CA SER A 125 -5.16 -24.21 -19.38
C SER A 125 -4.23 -24.94 -18.43
N GLU A 126 -4.41 -26.25 -18.30
CA GLU A 126 -3.49 -27.13 -17.57
C GLU A 126 -2.05 -27.07 -18.12
N ALA A 127 -1.90 -26.84 -19.41
CA ALA A 127 -0.58 -26.67 -20.02
C ALA A 127 0.15 -25.43 -19.49
N GLU A 128 -0.57 -24.35 -19.21
CA GLU A 128 0.02 -23.15 -18.59
C GLU A 128 0.45 -23.43 -17.15
N VAL A 129 -0.34 -24.17 -16.38
CA VAL A 129 0.05 -24.61 -15.02
C VAL A 129 1.36 -25.39 -15.08
N GLN A 130 1.46 -26.37 -15.97
CA GLN A 130 2.68 -27.19 -16.16
C GLN A 130 3.89 -26.38 -16.67
N ASN A 131 3.65 -25.26 -17.35
CA ASN A 131 4.71 -24.35 -17.82
C ASN A 131 5.09 -23.29 -16.79
N HIS A 132 4.27 -23.08 -15.76
CA HIS A 132 4.56 -22.14 -14.66
C HIS A 132 5.56 -22.77 -13.69
N SER A 133 6.83 -22.71 -14.08
CA SER A 133 7.91 -23.44 -13.45
C SER A 133 9.22 -22.65 -13.51
N THR A 134 10.12 -22.95 -12.59
CA THR A 134 11.52 -22.51 -12.60
C THR A 134 12.45 -23.70 -12.67
N THR A 135 13.76 -23.45 -12.85
CA THR A 135 14.77 -24.52 -12.86
C THR A 135 15.70 -24.34 -11.67
N ILE A 136 15.70 -25.30 -10.76
CA ILE A 136 16.55 -25.33 -9.57
C ILE A 136 17.45 -26.57 -9.67
N ASP A 137 18.76 -26.38 -9.58
CA ASP A 137 19.77 -27.48 -9.70
C ASP A 137 19.56 -28.35 -10.94
N GLY A 138 19.17 -27.73 -12.07
CA GLY A 138 18.93 -28.44 -13.35
C GLY A 138 17.60 -29.22 -13.39
N LYS A 139 16.76 -29.12 -12.36
CA LYS A 139 15.46 -29.79 -12.32
C LYS A 139 14.34 -28.76 -12.47
N LYS A 140 13.32 -29.14 -13.22
CA LYS A 140 12.10 -28.36 -13.37
C LYS A 140 11.27 -28.46 -12.08
N VAL A 141 10.94 -27.30 -11.47
CA VAL A 141 10.10 -27.18 -10.27
C VAL A 141 8.87 -26.36 -10.63
N LEU A 142 7.68 -26.85 -10.36
CA LEU A 142 6.43 -26.13 -10.55
C LEU A 142 6.25 -25.13 -9.40
N ILE A 143 5.96 -23.87 -9.72
CA ILE A 143 5.77 -22.79 -8.73
C ILE A 143 4.43 -22.95 -8.00
N GLN A 144 3.39 -23.37 -8.73
CA GLN A 144 2.04 -23.64 -8.17
C GLN A 144 1.57 -25.04 -8.58
N PRO A 145 2.09 -26.10 -7.95
CA PRO A 145 1.79 -27.47 -8.37
C PRO A 145 0.33 -27.88 -8.22
N ASP A 146 -0.39 -27.28 -7.27
CA ASP A 146 -1.79 -27.59 -6.95
C ASP A 146 -2.79 -26.69 -7.68
N ALA A 147 -2.33 -25.79 -8.55
CA ALA A 147 -3.20 -24.90 -9.31
C ALA A 147 -3.86 -25.63 -10.48
N ALA A 148 -5.02 -25.13 -10.90
CA ALA A 148 -5.78 -25.60 -12.04
C ALA A 148 -6.07 -24.45 -13.03
N ALA A 149 -6.56 -24.80 -14.23
CA ALA A 149 -7.07 -23.81 -15.16
C ALA A 149 -8.22 -23.00 -14.52
N GLY A 150 -8.13 -21.68 -14.57
CA GLY A 150 -9.04 -20.74 -13.90
C GLY A 150 -8.51 -20.15 -12.61
N ASP A 151 -7.45 -20.70 -12.03
CA ASP A 151 -6.82 -20.17 -10.82
C ASP A 151 -5.93 -18.97 -11.12
N ILE A 152 -5.69 -18.15 -10.10
CA ILE A 152 -4.78 -17.00 -10.18
C ILE A 152 -3.35 -17.51 -10.28
N ARG A 153 -2.61 -16.98 -11.26
CA ARG A 153 -1.17 -17.17 -11.38
C ARG A 153 -0.44 -16.09 -10.61
N PHE A 154 0.42 -16.48 -9.67
CA PHE A 154 1.26 -15.60 -8.89
C PHE A 154 2.71 -15.65 -9.37
N LYS A 155 3.43 -14.55 -9.16
CA LYS A 155 4.86 -14.48 -9.45
C LYS A 155 5.68 -15.05 -8.30
N ASP A 156 6.65 -15.88 -8.64
CA ASP A 156 7.78 -16.21 -7.79
C ASP A 156 8.80 -15.06 -7.90
N MET A 157 8.88 -14.24 -6.85
CA MET A 157 9.64 -12.99 -6.85
C MET A 157 11.12 -13.21 -6.57
N ASN A 158 11.46 -14.26 -5.83
CA ASN A 158 12.83 -14.60 -5.44
C ASN A 158 13.43 -15.70 -6.35
N GLY A 159 12.61 -16.42 -7.13
CA GLY A 159 13.03 -17.46 -8.09
C GLY A 159 13.37 -18.79 -7.44
N ASP A 160 12.89 -19.05 -6.22
CA ASP A 160 13.17 -20.30 -5.48
C ASP A 160 12.22 -21.44 -5.82
N GLY A 161 11.21 -21.20 -6.67
CA GLY A 161 10.24 -22.18 -7.14
C GLY A 161 9.15 -22.52 -6.13
N GLN A 162 9.00 -21.74 -5.08
CA GLN A 162 7.97 -21.89 -4.07
C GLN A 162 7.29 -20.54 -3.82
N LEU A 163 5.97 -20.54 -3.62
CA LEU A 163 5.25 -19.34 -3.19
C LEU A 163 5.24 -19.27 -1.67
N THR A 164 6.06 -18.37 -1.14
CA THR A 164 6.21 -18.13 0.29
C THR A 164 5.99 -16.64 0.62
N GLU A 165 6.04 -16.27 1.90
CA GLU A 165 5.98 -14.85 2.29
C GLU A 165 7.06 -13.98 1.64
N ASP A 166 8.19 -14.58 1.23
CA ASP A 166 9.29 -13.87 0.57
C ASP A 166 8.93 -13.39 -0.85
N ASP A 167 7.85 -13.94 -1.44
CA ASP A 167 7.30 -13.52 -2.73
C ASP A 167 6.24 -12.43 -2.61
N MET A 168 5.86 -12.07 -1.39
CA MET A 168 4.89 -11.01 -1.19
C MET A 168 5.53 -9.63 -1.37
N VAL A 169 4.79 -8.72 -1.92
CA VAL A 169 5.23 -7.34 -2.20
C VAL A 169 4.29 -6.32 -1.58
N TYR A 170 4.85 -5.15 -1.27
CA TYR A 170 4.05 -4.00 -0.83
C TYR A 170 3.47 -3.28 -2.05
N SER A 171 2.18 -3.03 -1.98
CA SER A 171 1.43 -2.22 -2.95
C SER A 171 0.98 -0.90 -2.31
#